data_7d0150672b0299eece28ad0ca41d9283
#
_entry.id   7d0150672b0299eece28ad0ca41d9283
#
_cell.length_a   1.000
_cell.length_b   1.000
_cell.length_c   1.000
_cell.angle_alpha   90.00
_cell.angle_beta   90.00
_cell.angle_gamma   90.00
#
_symmetry.space_group_name_H-M   'P 1'
#
loop_
_entity.id
_entity.type
_entity.pdbx_description
1 polymer ?
#
loop_
_entity_poly.entity_id
_entity_poly.type
_entity_poly.pdbx_seq_one_letter_code
_entity_poly.pdbx_strand_id
1 'polypeptide(L)'
;YLILPICLIQAANFSGLMGSMTDITAMQASGGISDNPLAALGPSFALNYAGVIFFSCLGALLMTSLIYAMVRLYNEREERLNGIVFGDIKSLLLRNIKRLFLMGIACSFLFIFAVIFIVLLAVLTPFTLILTIPLLFAFMVPLALMAPIYLFEDISLGEAFAKTFRL
;
A
#
# COMPACT_ATOMS: atom_id res chain seq x y z
N TYR A 1 3.23 -0.87 20.62
CA TYR A 1 4.70 -0.65 20.67
C TYR A 1 5.40 -1.03 19.35
N LEU A 2 4.95 -2.06 18.62
CA LEU A 2 5.61 -2.54 17.40
C LEU A 2 5.51 -1.55 16.22
N ILE A 3 4.44 -0.78 16.15
CA ILE A 3 4.13 0.14 15.05
C ILE A 3 4.74 1.52 15.27
N LEU A 4 4.92 1.90 16.55
CA LEU A 4 5.41 3.22 16.94
C LEU A 4 6.77 3.58 16.28
N PRO A 5 7.81 2.72 16.30
CA PRO A 5 9.07 3.04 15.63
C PRO A 5 8.92 3.25 14.11
N ILE A 6 8.04 2.49 13.46
CA ILE A 6 7.80 2.64 12.01
C ILE A 6 7.11 3.97 11.72
N CYS A 7 6.11 4.36 12.54
CA CYS A 7 5.45 5.66 12.41
C CYS A 7 6.42 6.81 12.63
N LEU A 8 7.36 6.71 13.58
CA LEU A 8 8.37 7.74 13.82
C LEU A 8 9.34 7.89 12.63
N ILE A 9 9.82 6.78 12.08
CA ILE A 9 10.69 6.80 10.90
C ILE A 9 9.92 7.36 9.69
N GLN A 10 8.67 6.97 9.51
CA GLN A 10 7.81 7.50 8.45
C GLN A 10 7.59 9.01 8.60
N ALA A 11 7.32 9.50 9.80
CA ALA A 11 7.17 10.92 10.08
C ALA A 11 8.45 11.70 9.78
N ALA A 12 9.62 11.16 10.14
CA ALA A 12 10.92 11.78 9.83
C ALA A 12 11.17 11.86 8.32
N ASN A 13 10.90 10.78 7.58
CA ASN A 13 11.03 10.78 6.11
C ASN A 13 10.03 11.75 5.45
N PHE A 14 8.81 11.83 5.96
CA PHE A 14 7.81 12.78 5.46
C PHE A 14 8.21 14.23 5.72
N SER A 15 8.78 14.53 6.90
CA SER A 15 9.33 15.84 7.22
C SER A 15 10.47 16.23 6.28
N GLY A 16 11.39 15.29 5.97
CA GLY A 16 12.45 15.49 4.99
C GLY A 16 11.92 15.75 3.57
N LEU A 17 10.85 15.03 3.17
CA LEU A 17 10.18 15.27 1.89
C LEU A 17 9.56 16.67 1.82
N MET A 18 8.89 17.11 2.88
CA MET A 18 8.31 18.45 2.95
C MET A 18 9.39 19.54 2.91
N GLY A 19 10.51 19.35 3.62
CA GLY A 19 11.66 20.24 3.54
C GLY A 19 12.19 20.37 2.10
N SER A 20 12.39 19.26 1.41
CA SER A 20 12.85 19.26 0.01
C SER A 20 11.85 19.95 -0.93
N MET A 21 10.54 19.82 -0.69
CA MET A 21 9.51 20.52 -1.46
C MET A 21 9.56 22.04 -1.23
N THR A 22 9.74 22.49 0.01
CA THR A 22 9.87 23.93 0.31
C THR A 22 11.11 24.53 -0.31
N ASP A 23 12.24 23.81 -0.34
CA ASP A 23 13.46 24.26 -0.99
C ASP A 23 13.27 24.42 -2.51
N ILE A 24 12.57 23.49 -3.16
CA ILE A 24 12.26 23.57 -4.59
C ILE A 24 11.35 24.76 -4.88
N THR A 25 10.32 25.01 -4.06
CA THR A 25 9.44 26.17 -4.25
C THR A 25 10.17 27.49 -4.04
N ALA A 26 11.11 27.55 -3.08
CA ALA A 26 11.97 28.73 -2.87
C ALA A 26 12.90 28.96 -4.05
N MET A 27 13.51 27.93 -4.62
CA MET A 27 14.33 28.01 -5.83
C MET A 27 13.52 28.47 -7.05
N GLN A 28 12.27 27.99 -7.21
CA GLN A 28 11.36 28.47 -8.25
C GLN A 28 11.06 29.96 -8.11
N ALA A 29 10.76 30.40 -6.89
CA ALA A 29 10.48 31.81 -6.62
C ALA A 29 11.65 32.74 -6.87
N SER A 30 12.89 32.26 -6.71
CA SER A 30 14.12 33.01 -6.98
C SER A 30 14.57 33.05 -8.45
N GLY A 31 13.80 32.40 -9.36
CA GLY A 31 14.12 32.31 -10.79
C GLY A 31 15.34 31.45 -11.13
N GLY A 32 15.81 30.64 -10.18
CA GLY A 32 17.02 29.81 -10.31
C GLY A 32 16.81 28.44 -10.94
N ILE A 33 15.58 28.10 -11.41
CA ILE A 33 15.33 26.78 -12.02
C ILE A 33 15.51 26.90 -13.54
N SER A 34 16.43 26.09 -14.06
CA SER A 34 16.53 25.77 -15.48
C SER A 34 15.22 25.12 -15.98
N ASP A 35 15.00 25.17 -17.29
CA ASP A 35 13.80 24.67 -18.00
C ASP A 35 13.38 23.20 -17.69
N ASN A 36 14.09 22.53 -16.81
CA ASN A 36 13.79 21.15 -16.41
C ASN A 36 13.51 21.04 -14.90
N PRO A 37 12.22 21.10 -14.48
CA PRO A 37 11.84 20.99 -13.07
C PRO A 37 12.22 19.64 -12.44
N LEU A 38 12.39 18.59 -13.23
CA LEU A 38 12.84 17.27 -12.75
C LEU A 38 14.33 17.26 -12.34
N ALA A 39 15.15 18.11 -12.94
CA ALA A 39 16.56 18.23 -12.57
C ALA A 39 16.75 18.91 -11.19
N ALA A 40 15.78 19.73 -10.78
CA ALA A 40 15.77 20.37 -9.46
C ALA A 40 15.40 19.37 -8.34
N LEU A 41 14.75 18.25 -8.68
CA LEU A 41 14.48 17.13 -7.79
C LEU A 41 15.79 16.37 -7.53
N GLY A 42 16.61 16.88 -6.63
CA GLY A 42 17.89 16.27 -6.27
C GLY A 42 17.75 14.83 -5.74
N PRO A 43 18.86 14.08 -5.64
CA PRO A 43 18.86 12.70 -5.14
C PRO A 43 18.29 12.57 -3.72
N SER A 44 18.38 13.61 -2.90
CA SER A 44 17.79 13.67 -1.55
C SER A 44 16.27 13.59 -1.58
N PHE A 45 15.60 14.25 -2.53
CA PHE A 45 14.16 14.17 -2.72
C PHE A 45 13.73 12.73 -3.09
N ALA A 46 14.41 12.14 -4.08
CA ALA A 46 14.12 10.78 -4.52
C ALA A 46 14.29 9.77 -3.39
N LEU A 47 15.31 9.94 -2.55
CA LEU A 47 15.59 9.05 -1.42
C LEU A 47 14.56 9.21 -0.31
N ASN A 48 14.16 10.43 0.03
CA ASN A 48 13.10 10.69 1.00
C ASN A 48 11.74 10.16 0.50
N TYR A 49 11.42 10.36 -0.78
CA TYR A 49 10.18 9.86 -1.38
C TYR A 49 10.13 8.33 -1.38
N ALA A 50 11.21 7.65 -1.78
CA ALA A 50 11.33 6.21 -1.71
C ALA A 50 11.22 5.70 -0.26
N GLY A 51 11.82 6.41 0.70
CA GLY A 51 11.71 6.12 2.12
C GLY A 51 10.26 6.19 2.62
N VAL A 52 9.55 7.26 2.29
CA VAL A 52 8.12 7.42 2.65
C VAL A 52 7.29 6.29 2.10
N ILE A 53 7.45 5.93 0.83
CA ILE A 53 6.72 4.81 0.21
C ILE A 53 7.05 3.50 0.91
N PHE A 54 8.34 3.20 1.10
CA PHE A 54 8.79 1.95 1.71
C PHE A 54 8.24 1.78 3.13
N PHE A 55 8.38 2.79 3.99
CA PHE A 55 7.89 2.71 5.37
C PHE A 55 6.37 2.76 5.47
N SER A 56 5.68 3.42 4.52
CA SER A 56 4.22 3.37 4.42
C SER A 56 3.73 1.97 4.08
N CYS A 57 4.33 1.32 3.09
CA CYS A 57 4.00 -0.06 2.73
C CYS A 57 4.29 -1.03 3.89
N LEU A 58 5.44 -0.89 4.54
CA LEU A 58 5.81 -1.71 5.68
C LEU A 58 4.85 -1.51 6.86
N GLY A 59 4.50 -0.27 7.16
CA GLY A 59 3.53 0.08 8.20
C GLY A 59 2.14 -0.50 7.90
N ALA A 60 1.66 -0.37 6.68
CA ALA A 60 0.38 -0.93 6.25
C ALA A 60 0.37 -2.47 6.35
N LEU A 61 1.43 -3.14 5.92
CA LEU A 61 1.57 -4.59 6.03
C LEU A 61 1.52 -5.06 7.49
N LEU A 62 2.26 -4.39 8.38
CA LEU A 62 2.29 -4.74 9.79
C LEU A 62 0.96 -4.47 10.48
N MET A 63 0.33 -3.32 10.21
CA MET A 63 -0.98 -2.97 10.77
C MET A 63 -2.04 -3.97 10.34
N THR A 64 -2.15 -4.21 9.05
CA THR A 64 -3.14 -5.15 8.50
C THR A 64 -2.92 -6.54 9.06
N SER A 65 -1.68 -7.03 9.06
CA SER A 65 -1.32 -8.34 9.61
C SER A 65 -1.67 -8.48 11.10
N LEU A 66 -1.42 -7.43 11.88
CA LEU A 66 -1.72 -7.41 13.31
C LEU A 66 -3.24 -7.42 13.56
N ILE A 67 -4.00 -6.59 12.85
CA ILE A 67 -5.46 -6.53 12.96
C ILE A 67 -6.07 -7.90 12.67
N TYR A 68 -5.68 -8.52 11.55
CA TYR A 68 -6.21 -9.84 11.18
C TYR A 68 -5.78 -10.95 12.15
N ALA A 69 -4.56 -10.91 12.68
CA ALA A 69 -4.13 -11.85 13.71
C ALA A 69 -4.95 -11.71 15.00
N MET A 70 -5.21 -10.47 15.42
CA MET A 70 -6.03 -10.18 16.60
C MET A 70 -7.49 -10.61 16.42
N VAL A 71 -8.11 -10.31 15.26
CA VAL A 71 -9.49 -10.73 14.96
C VAL A 71 -9.61 -12.25 14.92
N ARG A 72 -8.63 -12.93 14.33
CA ARG A 72 -8.61 -14.39 14.30
C ARG A 72 -8.50 -14.98 15.69
N LEU A 73 -7.60 -14.50 16.53
CA LEU A 73 -7.45 -14.95 17.92
C LEU A 73 -8.73 -14.68 18.73
N TYR A 74 -9.38 -13.54 18.50
CA TYR A 74 -10.64 -13.21 19.16
C TYR A 74 -11.76 -14.21 18.80
N ASN A 75 -11.81 -14.66 17.56
CA ASN A 75 -12.82 -15.61 17.09
C ASN A 75 -12.53 -17.07 17.47
N GLU A 76 -11.25 -17.45 17.58
CA GLU A 76 -10.84 -18.84 17.85
C GLU A 76 -10.76 -19.15 19.36
N ARG A 77 -10.66 -18.14 20.24
CA ARG A 77 -10.55 -18.34 21.71
C ARG A 77 -11.84 -18.00 22.42
N GLU A 78 -12.28 -18.89 23.33
CA GLU A 78 -13.40 -18.67 24.24
C GLU A 78 -13.15 -17.51 25.22
N GLU A 79 -11.89 -17.37 25.69
CA GLU A 79 -11.45 -16.29 26.57
C GLU A 79 -11.22 -14.94 25.86
N ARG A 80 -11.49 -14.88 24.58
CA ARG A 80 -11.26 -13.71 23.71
C ARG A 80 -9.79 -13.25 23.75
N LEU A 81 -9.54 -11.98 24.15
CA LEU A 81 -8.20 -11.38 24.19
C LEU A 81 -7.53 -11.41 25.58
N ASN A 82 -8.16 -12.06 26.57
CA ASN A 82 -7.59 -12.14 27.92
C ASN A 82 -6.41 -13.12 27.96
N GLY A 83 -5.30 -12.71 28.59
CA GLY A 83 -4.12 -13.55 28.77
C GLY A 83 -3.28 -13.81 27.49
N ILE A 84 -3.46 -13.01 26.43
CA ILE A 84 -2.65 -13.13 25.22
C ILE A 84 -1.20 -12.71 25.48
N VAL A 85 -0.27 -13.64 25.18
CA VAL A 85 1.16 -13.37 25.18
C VAL A 85 1.61 -13.07 23.75
N PHE A 86 2.61 -12.20 23.60
CA PHE A 86 3.18 -11.85 22.28
C PHE A 86 3.63 -13.09 21.48
N GLY A 87 4.05 -14.18 22.16
CA GLY A 87 4.41 -15.45 21.54
C GLY A 87 3.29 -16.07 20.69
N ASP A 88 2.05 -15.95 21.15
CA ASP A 88 0.85 -16.50 20.48
C ASP A 88 0.54 -15.75 19.16
N ILE A 89 0.79 -14.43 19.18
CA ILE A 89 0.54 -13.56 18.04
C ILE A 89 1.66 -13.69 17.00
N LYS A 90 2.90 -13.92 17.43
CA LYS A 90 4.09 -13.89 16.56
C LYS A 90 4.00 -14.86 15.38
N SER A 91 3.54 -16.09 15.61
CA SER A 91 3.42 -17.10 14.56
C SER A 91 2.37 -16.73 13.50
N LEU A 92 1.20 -16.26 13.96
CA LEU A 92 0.12 -15.77 13.11
C LEU A 92 0.52 -14.49 12.37
N LEU A 93 1.19 -13.58 13.06
CA LEU A 93 1.69 -12.33 12.49
C LEU A 93 2.65 -12.60 11.33
N LEU A 94 3.66 -13.45 11.54
CA LEU A 94 4.64 -13.79 10.51
C LEU A 94 3.99 -14.48 9.29
N ARG A 95 3.04 -15.38 9.52
CA ARG A 95 2.28 -16.02 8.47
C ARG A 95 1.48 -15.00 7.66
N ASN A 96 0.78 -14.10 8.32
CA ASN A 96 -0.03 -13.07 7.69
C ASN A 96 0.83 -12.06 6.92
N ILE A 97 1.98 -11.65 7.46
CA ILE A 97 2.93 -10.75 6.75
C ILE A 97 3.37 -11.40 5.43
N LYS A 98 3.79 -12.68 5.47
CA LYS A 98 4.23 -13.40 4.27
C LYS A 98 3.12 -13.47 3.21
N ARG A 99 1.90 -13.78 3.63
CA ARG A 99 0.73 -13.86 2.73
C ARG A 99 0.37 -12.49 2.15
N LEU A 100 0.31 -11.45 3.00
CA LEU A 100 0.04 -10.07 2.55
C LEU A 100 1.12 -9.55 1.62
N PHE A 101 2.38 -9.87 1.87
CA PHE A 101 3.48 -9.49 1.00
C PHE A 101 3.33 -10.12 -0.40
N LEU A 102 3.02 -11.43 -0.46
CA LEU A 102 2.77 -12.12 -1.73
C LEU A 102 1.57 -11.52 -2.47
N MET A 103 0.48 -11.25 -1.73
CA MET A 103 -0.70 -10.57 -2.27
C MET A 103 -0.36 -9.17 -2.78
N GLY A 104 0.43 -8.40 -2.02
CA GLY A 104 0.88 -7.06 -2.41
C GLY A 104 1.67 -7.07 -3.73
N ILE A 105 2.56 -8.03 -3.92
CA ILE A 105 3.29 -8.22 -5.18
C ILE A 105 2.31 -8.50 -6.32
N ALA A 106 1.37 -9.44 -6.15
CA ALA A 106 0.40 -9.78 -7.18
C ALA A 106 -0.51 -8.58 -7.53
N CYS A 107 -1.00 -7.84 -6.53
CA CYS A 107 -1.78 -6.62 -6.75
C CYS A 107 -0.96 -5.53 -7.45
N SER A 108 0.34 -5.41 -7.15
CA SER A 108 1.23 -4.45 -7.84
C SER A 108 1.37 -4.78 -9.32
N PHE A 109 1.52 -6.04 -9.69
CA PHE A 109 1.52 -6.46 -11.10
C PHE A 109 0.20 -6.14 -11.78
N LEU A 110 -0.93 -6.46 -11.14
CA LEU A 110 -2.26 -6.12 -11.69
C LEU A 110 -2.43 -4.61 -11.87
N PHE A 111 -1.95 -3.81 -10.92
CA PHE A 111 -2.01 -2.36 -11.00
C PHE A 111 -1.16 -1.81 -12.15
N ILE A 112 0.06 -2.32 -12.34
CA ILE A 112 0.93 -1.94 -13.46
C ILE A 112 0.23 -2.26 -14.80
N PHE A 113 -0.35 -3.46 -14.94
CA PHE A 113 -1.12 -3.84 -16.13
C PHE A 113 -2.31 -2.90 -16.37
N ALA A 114 -3.05 -2.56 -15.31
CA ALA A 114 -4.18 -1.63 -15.40
C ALA A 114 -3.73 -0.24 -15.86
N VAL A 115 -2.62 0.28 -15.32
CA VAL A 115 -2.06 1.58 -15.72
C VAL A 115 -1.63 1.57 -17.18
N ILE A 116 -0.90 0.53 -17.63
CA ILE A 116 -0.49 0.39 -19.03
C ILE A 116 -1.73 0.37 -19.94
N PHE A 117 -2.76 -0.38 -19.58
CA PHE A 117 -4.00 -0.47 -20.33
C PHE A 117 -4.73 0.89 -20.40
N ILE A 118 -4.80 1.63 -19.29
CA ILE A 118 -5.39 2.96 -19.24
C ILE A 118 -4.62 3.93 -20.15
N VAL A 119 -3.28 3.91 -20.11
CA VAL A 119 -2.44 4.76 -20.96
C VAL A 119 -2.67 4.46 -22.43
N LEU A 120 -2.72 3.18 -22.80
CA LEU A 120 -3.03 2.77 -24.18
C LEU A 120 -4.41 3.26 -24.64
N LEU A 121 -5.42 3.15 -23.80
CA LEU A 121 -6.76 3.67 -24.09
C LEU A 121 -6.78 5.19 -24.21
N ALA A 122 -6.05 5.90 -23.37
CA ALA A 122 -5.97 7.37 -23.39
C ALA A 122 -5.34 7.91 -24.69
N VAL A 123 -4.37 7.17 -25.25
CA VAL A 123 -3.74 7.49 -26.54
C VAL A 123 -4.71 7.31 -27.70
N LEU A 124 -5.64 6.36 -27.59
CA LEU A 124 -6.62 6.09 -28.65
C LEU A 124 -7.70 7.20 -28.75
N THR A 125 -8.33 7.55 -27.64
CA THR A 125 -9.32 8.63 -27.60
C THR A 125 -9.47 9.18 -26.19
N PRO A 126 -9.51 10.53 -26.00
CA PRO A 126 -9.71 11.13 -24.67
C PRO A 126 -11.07 10.79 -24.05
N PHE A 127 -12.09 10.45 -24.84
CA PHE A 127 -13.40 10.00 -24.37
C PHE A 127 -13.37 8.68 -23.58
N THR A 128 -12.40 7.81 -23.85
CA THR A 128 -12.25 6.54 -23.14
C THR A 128 -11.87 6.74 -21.67
N LEU A 129 -11.22 7.87 -21.32
CA LEU A 129 -10.89 8.20 -19.94
C LEU A 129 -12.13 8.35 -19.05
N ILE A 130 -13.24 8.90 -19.58
CA ILE A 130 -14.50 9.06 -18.84
C ILE A 130 -15.07 7.70 -18.44
N LEU A 131 -14.97 6.71 -19.32
CA LEU A 131 -15.45 5.34 -19.06
C LEU A 131 -14.49 4.56 -18.15
N THR A 132 -13.20 4.87 -18.22
CA THR A 132 -12.15 4.16 -17.48
C THR A 132 -12.22 4.45 -15.97
N ILE A 133 -12.63 5.67 -15.58
CA ILE A 133 -12.73 6.04 -14.15
C ILE A 133 -13.74 5.16 -13.40
N PRO A 134 -15.02 5.02 -13.81
CA PRO A 134 -15.95 4.12 -13.13
C PRO A 134 -15.54 2.65 -13.20
N LEU A 135 -14.91 2.21 -14.30
CA LEU A 135 -14.39 0.85 -14.43
C LEU A 135 -13.29 0.57 -13.40
N LEU A 136 -12.40 1.54 -13.16
CA LEU A 136 -11.32 1.44 -12.19
C LEU A 136 -11.87 1.34 -10.76
N PHE A 137 -12.89 2.13 -10.42
CA PHE A 137 -13.58 2.00 -9.15
C PHE A 137 -14.27 0.64 -8.99
N ALA A 138 -14.96 0.14 -10.02
CA ALA A 138 -15.57 -1.18 -10.01
C ALA A 138 -14.55 -2.32 -9.78
N PHE A 139 -13.31 -2.14 -10.23
CA PHE A 139 -12.23 -3.10 -10.01
C PHE A 139 -11.60 -2.98 -8.63
N MET A 140 -11.58 -1.78 -8.05
CA MET A 140 -11.02 -1.52 -6.72
C MET A 140 -11.81 -2.22 -5.61
N VAL A 141 -13.13 -2.32 -5.72
CA VAL A 141 -13.99 -2.95 -4.70
C VAL A 141 -13.65 -4.43 -4.49
N PRO A 142 -13.62 -5.30 -5.53
CA PRO A 142 -13.19 -6.68 -5.38
C PRO A 142 -11.77 -6.81 -4.82
N LEU A 143 -10.82 -5.99 -5.26
CA LEU A 143 -9.45 -6.02 -4.76
C LEU A 143 -9.36 -5.68 -3.27
N ALA A 144 -10.19 -4.76 -2.78
CA ALA A 144 -10.25 -4.44 -1.35
C ALA A 144 -10.78 -5.61 -0.51
N LEU A 145 -11.74 -6.38 -1.05
CA LEU A 145 -12.29 -7.57 -0.39
C LEU A 145 -11.36 -8.80 -0.46
N MET A 146 -10.38 -8.78 -1.35
CA MET A 146 -9.45 -9.90 -1.52
C MET A 146 -8.59 -10.15 -0.28
N ALA A 147 -8.17 -9.09 0.42
CA ALA A 147 -7.33 -9.21 1.62
C ALA A 147 -8.02 -9.98 2.75
N PRO A 148 -9.25 -9.62 3.20
CA PRO A 148 -9.94 -10.39 4.22
C PRO A 148 -10.21 -11.83 3.79
N ILE A 149 -10.69 -12.07 2.57
CA ILE A 149 -10.99 -13.42 2.09
C ILE A 149 -9.73 -14.30 2.09
N TYR A 150 -8.62 -13.79 1.55
CA TYR A 150 -7.36 -14.52 1.48
C TYR A 150 -6.77 -14.86 2.86
N LEU A 151 -6.91 -13.96 3.85
CA LEU A 151 -6.35 -14.14 5.18
C LEU A 151 -7.22 -15.02 6.09
N PHE A 152 -8.55 -14.90 6.01
CA PHE A 152 -9.45 -15.65 6.90
C PHE A 152 -9.75 -17.05 6.40
N GLU A 153 -9.91 -17.24 5.10
CA GLU A 153 -10.33 -18.54 4.56
C GLU A 153 -9.15 -19.49 4.28
N ASP A 154 -7.91 -19.01 4.44
CA ASP A 154 -6.68 -19.80 4.20
C ASP A 154 -6.61 -20.46 2.80
N ILE A 155 -7.32 -19.90 1.82
CA ILE A 155 -7.37 -20.36 0.42
C ILE A 155 -6.17 -19.86 -0.39
N SER A 156 -6.00 -20.39 -1.61
CA SER A 156 -4.99 -19.91 -2.53
C SER A 156 -5.30 -18.50 -3.05
N LEU A 157 -4.26 -17.78 -3.51
CA LEU A 157 -4.41 -16.41 -3.99
C LEU A 157 -5.33 -16.33 -5.23
N GLY A 158 -5.27 -17.33 -6.13
CA GLY A 158 -6.13 -17.42 -7.30
C GLY A 158 -7.59 -17.69 -6.94
N GLU A 159 -7.85 -18.54 -5.95
CA GLU A 159 -9.21 -18.81 -5.44
C GLU A 159 -9.79 -17.58 -4.75
N ALA A 160 -8.99 -16.86 -3.94
CA ALA A 160 -9.40 -15.62 -3.32
C ALA A 160 -9.81 -14.59 -4.37
N PHE A 161 -8.99 -14.42 -5.42
CA PHE A 161 -9.29 -13.55 -6.54
C PHE A 161 -10.60 -13.95 -7.26
N ALA A 162 -10.75 -15.22 -7.62
CA ALA A 162 -11.96 -15.70 -8.28
C ALA A 162 -13.21 -15.51 -7.42
N LYS A 163 -13.10 -15.68 -6.09
CA LYS A 163 -14.21 -15.52 -5.15
C LYS A 163 -14.63 -14.06 -5.01
N THR A 164 -13.70 -13.11 -4.99
CA THR A 164 -14.01 -11.68 -4.89
C THR A 164 -14.78 -11.15 -6.10
N PHE A 165 -14.61 -11.74 -7.27
CA PHE A 165 -15.36 -11.36 -8.48
C PHE A 165 -16.70 -12.08 -8.63
N ARG A 166 -17.02 -13.03 -7.75
CA ARG A 166 -18.32 -13.72 -7.74
C ARG A 166 -19.29 -13.15 -6.71
N LEU A 167 -18.80 -12.31 -5.80
CA LEU A 167 -19.60 -11.59 -4.81
C LEU A 167 -20.22 -10.34 -5.44
#